data_83ba800509e82c22c509799ccb1353e3
#
_entry.id   83ba800509e82c22c509799ccb1353e3
#
_cell.length_a   1.000
_cell.length_b   1.000
_cell.length_c   1.000
_cell.angle_alpha   90.00
_cell.angle_beta   90.00
_cell.angle_gamma   90.00
#
_symmetry.space_group_name_H-M   'P 1'
#
loop_
_entity.id
_entity.type
_entity.pdbx_description
1 polymer ?
#
loop_
_entity_poly.entity_id
_entity_poly.type
_entity_poly.pdbx_seq_one_letter_code
_entity_poly.pdbx_strand_id
1 'polypeptide(L)'
;SGNTSLDLENMFLRVGVQAKAVLDPHFQAQVASLLTVNDLVIIFSLSGKTKDTYDSLKIAKKNGAKIIAITNYIHSPIGKSADLVLQTAIEEFLNGGSLAGKISQLYICDLLVHGYEQNNNIDSVELREKVLRSIIDKSIE
;
A
#
# COMPACT_ATOMS: atom_id res chain seq x y z
N SER A 1 -7.20 -4.89 -5.64
CA SER A 1 -6.20 -4.02 -4.97
C SER A 1 -6.36 -3.95 -3.45
N GLY A 2 -7.58 -4.08 -2.94
CA GLY A 2 -7.82 -4.04 -1.48
C GLY A 2 -7.03 -5.09 -0.70
N ASN A 3 -7.01 -6.33 -1.16
CA ASN A 3 -6.28 -7.40 -0.50
C ASN A 3 -4.75 -7.15 -0.46
N THR A 4 -4.20 -6.50 -1.48
CA THR A 4 -2.78 -6.15 -1.51
C THR A 4 -2.44 -5.10 -0.44
N SER A 5 -3.35 -4.19 -0.13
CA SER A 5 -3.14 -3.22 0.96
C SER A 5 -3.11 -3.89 2.33
N LEU A 6 -3.91 -4.93 2.56
CA LEU A 6 -3.84 -5.75 3.78
C LEU A 6 -2.52 -6.50 3.87
N ASP A 7 -2.04 -7.05 2.76
CA ASP A 7 -0.74 -7.71 2.72
C ASP A 7 0.39 -6.73 3.10
N LEU A 8 0.36 -5.52 2.56
CA LEU A 8 1.35 -4.49 2.88
C LEU A 8 1.28 -4.04 4.36
N GLU A 9 0.08 -3.88 4.91
CA GLU A 9 -0.11 -3.59 6.34
C GLU A 9 0.60 -4.65 7.21
N ASN A 10 0.40 -5.94 6.90
CA ASN A 10 1.03 -7.04 7.61
C ASN A 10 2.56 -7.07 7.42
N MET A 11 3.04 -6.76 6.23
CA MET A 11 4.47 -6.70 5.94
C MET A 11 5.16 -5.57 6.72
N PHE A 12 4.56 -4.39 6.79
CA PHE A 12 5.07 -3.26 7.57
C PHE A 12 5.06 -3.52 9.07
N LEU A 13 4.04 -4.21 9.58
CA LEU A 13 3.98 -4.57 11.01
C LEU A 13 5.22 -5.36 11.45
N ARG A 14 5.70 -6.27 10.60
CA ARG A 14 6.87 -7.11 10.89
C ARG A 14 8.18 -6.34 10.97
N VAL A 15 8.21 -5.13 10.48
CA VAL A 15 9.38 -4.24 10.55
C VAL A 15 9.13 -3.03 11.46
N GLY A 16 8.11 -3.11 12.30
CA GLY A 16 7.82 -2.10 13.33
C GLY A 16 7.11 -0.85 12.81
N VAL A 17 6.59 -0.86 11.60
CA VAL A 17 5.83 0.25 11.04
C VAL A 17 4.33 0.02 11.23
N GLN A 18 3.67 1.01 11.82
CA GLN A 18 2.22 1.00 11.92
C GLN A 18 1.62 1.56 10.63
N ALA A 19 0.92 0.72 9.91
CA ALA A 19 0.15 1.07 8.74
C ALA A 19 -1.27 0.57 8.90
N LYS A 20 -2.21 1.17 8.19
CA LYS A 20 -3.61 0.76 8.20
C LYS A 20 -4.13 0.65 6.78
N ALA A 21 -4.57 -0.54 6.41
CA ALA A 21 -5.29 -0.76 5.16
C ALA A 21 -6.76 -0.35 5.32
N VAL A 22 -7.25 0.40 4.36
CA VAL A 22 -8.64 0.90 4.35
C VAL A 22 -9.27 0.52 3.02
N LEU A 23 -10.20 -0.43 3.05
CA LEU A 23 -10.81 -1.00 1.85
C LEU A 23 -12.16 -0.38 1.52
N ASP A 24 -12.93 -0.06 2.53
CA ASP A 24 -14.26 0.53 2.36
C ASP A 24 -14.16 1.99 1.88
N PRO A 25 -14.86 2.38 0.80
CA PRO A 25 -14.75 3.73 0.24
C PRO A 25 -15.18 4.85 1.20
N HIS A 26 -16.19 4.61 2.06
CA HIS A 26 -16.61 5.59 3.04
C HIS A 26 -15.57 5.80 4.12
N PHE A 27 -14.95 4.70 4.59
CA PHE A 27 -13.83 4.77 5.53
C PHE A 27 -12.61 5.44 4.90
N GLN A 28 -12.33 5.18 3.62
CA GLN A 28 -11.24 5.85 2.91
C GLN A 28 -11.38 7.36 2.97
N ALA A 29 -12.57 7.89 2.68
CA ALA A 29 -12.84 9.32 2.73
C ALA A 29 -12.72 9.88 4.15
N GLN A 30 -13.24 9.16 5.16
CA GLN A 30 -13.14 9.57 6.57
C GLN A 30 -11.68 9.62 7.04
N VAL A 31 -10.90 8.57 6.79
CA VAL A 31 -9.48 8.52 7.13
C VAL A 31 -8.72 9.64 6.41
N ALA A 32 -8.96 9.82 5.10
CA ALA A 32 -8.32 10.85 4.31
C ALA A 32 -8.57 12.26 4.87
N SER A 33 -9.76 12.51 5.44
CA SER A 33 -10.12 13.80 6.01
C SER A 33 -9.33 14.16 7.28
N LEU A 34 -8.77 13.17 7.97
CA LEU A 34 -8.02 13.33 9.22
C LEU A 34 -6.49 13.30 9.02
N LEU A 35 -6.02 13.03 7.80
CA LEU A 35 -4.60 13.00 7.51
C LEU A 35 -3.98 14.40 7.53
N THR A 36 -2.69 14.43 7.76
CA THR A 36 -1.87 15.65 7.86
C THR A 36 -0.62 15.56 7.00
N VAL A 37 0.20 16.59 7.02
CA VAL A 37 1.51 16.62 6.35
C VAL A 37 2.50 15.53 6.83
N ASN A 38 2.24 14.94 7.98
CA ASN A 38 3.05 13.87 8.56
C ASN A 38 2.64 12.46 8.10
N ASP A 39 1.61 12.38 7.26
CA ASP A 39 1.06 11.11 6.83
C ASP A 39 1.44 10.78 5.39
N LEU A 40 1.54 9.49 5.11
CA LEU A 40 1.77 8.92 3.79
C LEU A 40 0.60 8.02 3.42
N VAL A 41 0.08 8.21 2.22
CA VAL A 41 -0.94 7.34 1.62
C VAL A 41 -0.33 6.54 0.50
N ILE A 42 -0.49 5.22 0.53
CA ILE A 42 -0.11 4.33 -0.56
C ILE A 42 -1.39 3.81 -1.22
N ILE A 43 -1.55 4.10 -2.50
CA ILE A 43 -2.74 3.77 -3.27
C ILE A 43 -2.45 2.65 -4.25
N PHE A 44 -3.26 1.60 -4.19
CA PHE A 44 -3.26 0.52 -5.17
C PHE A 44 -4.43 0.69 -6.13
N SER A 45 -4.15 1.03 -7.36
CA SER A 45 -5.16 1.13 -8.41
C SER A 45 -4.54 0.76 -9.75
N LEU A 46 -4.77 -0.47 -10.22
CA LEU A 46 -4.18 -0.97 -11.46
C LEU A 46 -4.53 -0.07 -12.65
N SER A 47 -5.81 0.28 -12.80
CA SER A 47 -6.27 1.19 -13.86
C SER A 47 -5.95 2.66 -13.61
N GLY A 48 -5.72 3.04 -12.36
CA GLY A 48 -5.55 4.45 -11.96
C GLY A 48 -6.82 5.30 -12.11
N LYS A 49 -7.98 4.67 -12.27
CA LYS A 49 -9.26 5.35 -12.58
C LYS A 49 -10.38 5.06 -11.57
N THR A 50 -10.08 4.38 -10.47
CA THR A 50 -11.09 4.06 -9.45
C THR A 50 -11.57 5.34 -8.78
N LYS A 51 -12.84 5.69 -9.00
CA LYS A 51 -13.42 6.99 -8.61
C LYS A 51 -13.31 7.24 -7.11
N ASP A 52 -13.78 6.30 -6.30
CA ASP A 52 -13.79 6.47 -4.83
C ASP A 52 -12.37 6.65 -4.26
N THR A 53 -11.41 5.88 -4.79
CA THR A 53 -10.00 6.00 -4.43
C THR A 53 -9.43 7.36 -4.85
N TYR A 54 -9.78 7.84 -6.03
CA TYR A 54 -9.36 9.15 -6.53
C TYR A 54 -9.94 10.29 -5.69
N ASP A 55 -11.20 10.19 -5.28
CA ASP A 55 -11.85 11.19 -4.43
C ASP A 55 -11.18 11.25 -3.04
N SER A 56 -10.88 10.11 -2.45
CA SER A 56 -10.14 10.02 -1.18
C SER A 56 -8.70 10.56 -1.31
N LEU A 57 -8.02 10.30 -2.43
CA LEU A 57 -6.71 10.88 -2.74
C LEU A 57 -6.75 12.41 -2.71
N LYS A 58 -7.76 13.02 -3.34
CA LYS A 58 -7.88 14.48 -3.37
C LYS A 58 -8.05 15.07 -1.97
N ILE A 59 -8.82 14.41 -1.12
CA ILE A 59 -9.00 14.83 0.28
C ILE A 59 -7.66 14.75 1.03
N ALA A 60 -6.99 13.62 0.96
CA ALA A 60 -5.68 13.42 1.61
C ALA A 60 -4.64 14.44 1.15
N LYS A 61 -4.57 14.69 -0.15
CA LYS A 61 -3.64 15.65 -0.74
C LYS A 61 -3.94 17.08 -0.30
N LYS A 62 -5.21 17.46 -0.23
CA LYS A 62 -5.63 18.77 0.29
C LYS A 62 -5.17 19.00 1.73
N ASN A 63 -5.12 17.94 2.54
CA ASN A 63 -4.65 17.98 3.92
C ASN A 63 -3.12 17.90 4.05
N GLY A 64 -2.40 17.83 2.94
CA GLY A 64 -0.95 17.85 2.90
C GLY A 64 -0.28 16.49 3.00
N ALA A 65 -1.03 15.39 3.07
CA ALA A 65 -0.46 14.05 3.07
C ALA A 65 0.29 13.76 1.76
N LYS A 66 1.37 13.01 1.84
CA LYS A 66 2.11 12.53 0.67
C LYS A 66 1.43 11.31 0.08
N ILE A 67 1.45 11.22 -1.24
CA ILE A 67 0.77 10.18 -1.98
C ILE A 67 1.74 9.38 -2.84
N ILE A 68 1.78 8.07 -2.63
CA ILE A 68 2.40 7.11 -3.54
C ILE A 68 1.30 6.34 -4.24
N ALA A 69 1.31 6.30 -5.56
CA ALA A 69 0.40 5.48 -6.34
C ALA A 69 1.13 4.28 -6.95
N ILE A 70 0.54 3.11 -6.82
CA ILE A 70 0.96 1.88 -7.49
C ILE A 70 -0.08 1.59 -8.57
N THR A 71 0.30 1.81 -9.83
CA THR A 71 -0.62 1.75 -10.97
C THR A 71 0.10 1.33 -12.25
N ASN A 72 -0.65 0.74 -13.19
CA ASN A 72 -0.15 0.47 -14.53
C ASN A 72 -0.01 1.74 -15.38
N TYR A 73 -0.78 2.78 -15.07
CA TYR A 73 -0.93 3.95 -15.94
C TYR A 73 -0.54 5.25 -15.23
N ILE A 74 0.70 5.68 -15.45
CA ILE A 74 1.24 6.90 -14.83
C ILE A 74 0.48 8.17 -15.25
N HIS A 75 -0.14 8.15 -16.43
CA HIS A 75 -0.93 9.28 -16.94
C HIS A 75 -2.42 9.22 -16.58
N SER A 76 -2.81 8.23 -15.77
CA SER A 76 -4.18 8.14 -15.23
C SER A 76 -4.46 9.28 -14.24
N PRO A 77 -5.73 9.54 -13.90
CA PRO A 77 -6.07 10.55 -12.88
C PRO A 77 -5.34 10.35 -11.56
N ILE A 78 -5.27 9.11 -11.06
CA ILE A 78 -4.55 8.78 -9.81
C ILE A 78 -3.04 8.98 -9.99
N GLY A 79 -2.47 8.47 -11.10
CA GLY A 79 -1.04 8.62 -11.39
C GLY A 79 -0.59 10.07 -11.46
N LYS A 80 -1.34 10.92 -12.17
CA LYS A 80 -1.03 12.35 -12.29
C LYS A 80 -1.16 13.12 -10.99
N SER A 81 -1.99 12.66 -10.07
CA SER A 81 -2.25 13.33 -8.80
C SER A 81 -1.33 12.89 -7.67
N ALA A 82 -0.63 11.76 -7.83
CA ALA A 82 0.32 11.26 -6.84
C ALA A 82 1.61 12.09 -6.82
N ASP A 83 2.28 12.10 -5.68
CA ASP A 83 3.62 12.71 -5.54
C ASP A 83 4.70 11.77 -6.10
N LEU A 84 4.48 10.47 -6.00
CA LEU A 84 5.34 9.42 -6.56
C LEU A 84 4.49 8.32 -7.17
N VAL A 85 4.90 7.81 -8.32
CA VAL A 85 4.25 6.66 -8.95
C VAL A 85 5.25 5.50 -9.04
N LEU A 86 4.82 4.35 -8.54
CA LEU A 86 5.48 3.07 -8.78
C LEU A 86 4.68 2.34 -9.85
N GLN A 87 5.24 2.29 -11.05
CA GLN A 87 4.53 1.76 -12.19
C GLN A 87 4.65 0.25 -12.29
N THR A 88 3.52 -0.43 -12.45
CA THR A 88 3.46 -1.81 -12.92
C THR A 88 3.28 -1.81 -14.45
N ALA A 89 3.73 -2.86 -15.13
CA ALA A 89 3.65 -2.98 -16.59
C ALA A 89 2.98 -4.31 -16.96
N ILE A 90 1.74 -4.49 -16.52
CA ILE A 90 0.97 -5.69 -16.81
C ILE A 90 0.10 -5.45 -18.03
N GLU A 91 0.13 -6.38 -18.97
CA GLU A 91 -0.82 -6.39 -20.07
C GLU A 91 -2.20 -6.78 -19.52
N GLU A 92 -3.15 -5.85 -19.60
CA GLU A 92 -4.55 -6.11 -19.27
C GLU A 92 -5.26 -6.64 -20.50
N PHE A 93 -5.61 -7.92 -20.48
CA PHE A 93 -6.53 -8.48 -21.45
C PHE A 93 -7.97 -8.08 -21.12
N LEU A 94 -8.80 -7.96 -22.14
CA LEU A 94 -10.19 -7.46 -22.08
C LEU A 94 -11.09 -8.10 -21.01
N ASN A 95 -10.69 -9.21 -20.43
CA ASN A 95 -11.51 -9.96 -19.47
C ASN A 95 -11.19 -9.69 -17.99
N GLY A 96 -10.37 -8.70 -17.66
CA GLY A 96 -10.08 -8.30 -16.28
C GLY A 96 -9.60 -9.44 -15.37
N GLY A 97 -9.08 -9.11 -14.20
CA GLY A 97 -8.85 -10.10 -13.15
C GLY A 97 -7.61 -10.96 -13.31
N SER A 98 -6.60 -10.49 -14.00
CA SER A 98 -5.31 -11.18 -14.07
C SER A 98 -4.65 -11.25 -12.70
N LEU A 99 -4.27 -12.45 -12.26
CA LEU A 99 -3.43 -12.68 -11.10
C LEU A 99 -2.08 -11.95 -11.22
N ALA A 100 -1.60 -11.72 -12.43
CA ALA A 100 -0.35 -11.00 -12.69
C ALA A 100 -0.37 -9.58 -12.12
N GLY A 101 -1.49 -8.88 -12.17
CA GLY A 101 -1.64 -7.56 -11.55
C GLY A 101 -1.42 -7.59 -10.04
N LYS A 102 -1.98 -8.59 -9.36
CA LYS A 102 -1.78 -8.78 -7.92
C LYS A 102 -0.34 -9.17 -7.59
N ILE A 103 0.27 -10.07 -8.35
CA ILE A 103 1.66 -10.50 -8.16
C ILE A 103 2.61 -9.31 -8.30
N SER A 104 2.42 -8.48 -9.32
CA SER A 104 3.23 -7.31 -9.56
C SER A 104 3.10 -6.27 -8.44
N GLN A 105 1.91 -6.04 -7.92
CA GLN A 105 1.68 -5.18 -6.75
C GLN A 105 2.36 -5.75 -5.48
N LEU A 106 2.26 -7.05 -5.23
CA LEU A 106 2.92 -7.71 -4.11
C LEU A 106 4.44 -7.61 -4.19
N TYR A 107 5.00 -7.74 -5.38
CA TYR A 107 6.44 -7.56 -5.60
C TYR A 107 6.88 -6.13 -5.24
N ILE A 108 6.11 -5.12 -5.62
CA ILE A 108 6.39 -3.73 -5.22
C ILE A 108 6.29 -3.57 -3.71
N CYS A 109 5.31 -4.20 -3.05
CA CYS A 109 5.21 -4.20 -1.59
C CYS A 109 6.48 -4.76 -0.93
N ASP A 110 6.98 -5.87 -1.44
CA ASP A 110 8.21 -6.49 -0.95
C ASP A 110 9.42 -5.56 -1.09
N LEU A 111 9.56 -4.92 -2.25
CA LEU A 111 10.61 -3.93 -2.48
C LEU A 111 10.51 -2.72 -1.54
N LEU A 112 9.31 -2.21 -1.29
CA LEU A 112 9.09 -1.07 -0.38
C LEU A 112 9.50 -1.41 1.05
N VAL A 113 9.05 -2.55 1.55
CA VAL A 113 9.34 -2.96 2.93
C VAL A 113 10.83 -3.27 3.09
N HIS A 114 11.43 -3.98 2.13
CA HIS A 114 12.86 -4.28 2.15
C HIS A 114 13.73 -3.01 2.04
N GLY A 115 13.36 -2.09 1.15
CA GLY A 115 14.01 -0.79 1.05
C GLY A 115 13.92 0.04 2.33
N TYR A 116 12.77 0.00 3.00
CA TYR A 116 12.58 0.65 4.29
C TYR A 116 13.51 0.05 5.36
N GLU A 117 13.57 -1.28 5.46
CA GLU A 117 14.49 -1.96 6.38
C GLU A 117 15.93 -1.52 6.18
N GLN A 118 16.40 -1.52 4.93
CA GLN A 118 17.79 -1.17 4.60
C GLN A 118 18.09 0.30 4.89
N ASN A 119 17.21 1.22 4.50
CA ASN A 119 17.44 2.66 4.63
C ASN A 119 17.34 3.17 6.08
N ASN A 120 16.67 2.45 6.95
CA ASN A 120 16.46 2.83 8.35
C ASN A 120 17.28 1.99 9.33
N ASN A 121 18.20 1.16 8.85
CA ASN A 121 19.02 0.27 9.68
C ASN A 121 18.18 -0.55 10.67
N ILE A 122 17.04 -1.03 10.22
CA ILE A 122 16.14 -1.85 11.03
C ILE A 122 16.79 -3.23 11.22
N ASP A 123 16.92 -3.65 12.48
CA ASP A 123 17.23 -5.04 12.79
C ASP A 123 15.99 -5.90 12.55
N SER A 124 15.76 -6.26 11.29
CA SER A 124 14.60 -7.01 10.86
C SER A 124 14.59 -8.44 11.44
N VAL A 125 15.76 -9.00 11.74
CA VAL A 125 15.88 -10.32 12.38
C VAL A 125 15.32 -10.25 13.79
N GLU A 126 15.74 -9.27 14.59
CA GLU A 126 15.27 -9.08 15.96
C GLU A 126 13.75 -8.84 15.99
N LEU A 127 13.24 -7.96 15.13
CA LEU A 127 11.79 -7.68 15.06
C LEU A 127 10.97 -8.89 14.62
N ARG A 128 11.46 -9.63 13.63
CA ARG A 128 10.80 -10.86 13.17
C ARG A 128 10.81 -11.94 14.24
N GLU A 129 11.90 -12.11 14.97
CA GLU A 129 11.96 -13.01 16.11
C GLU A 129 10.97 -12.62 17.20
N LYS A 130 10.86 -11.32 17.51
CA LYS A 130 9.90 -10.81 18.49
C LYS A 130 8.45 -11.11 18.09
N VAL A 131 8.10 -10.90 16.84
CA VAL A 131 6.79 -11.23 16.29
C VAL A 131 6.55 -12.74 16.34
N LEU A 132 7.53 -13.53 15.92
CA LEU A 132 7.44 -14.99 15.91
C LEU A 132 7.25 -15.55 17.33
N ARG A 133 8.00 -15.05 18.30
CA ARG A 133 7.84 -15.46 19.71
C ARG A 133 6.44 -15.18 20.25
N SER A 134 5.78 -14.12 19.79
CA SER A 134 4.42 -13.80 20.22
C SER A 134 3.35 -14.81 19.75
N ILE A 135 3.65 -15.63 18.77
CA ILE A 135 2.72 -16.59 18.15
C ILE A 135 3.17 -18.04 18.26
N ILE A 136 4.38 -18.32 18.74
CA ILE A 136 4.95 -19.67 18.75
C ILE A 136 4.12 -20.62 19.62
N ASP A 137 3.58 -20.12 20.73
CA ASP A 137 2.74 -20.90 21.65
C ASP A 137 1.31 -21.16 21.11
N LYS A 138 0.98 -20.60 19.94
CA LYS A 138 -0.31 -20.83 19.29
C LYS A 138 -0.30 -22.00 18.32
N SER A 139 0.87 -22.61 18.12
CA SER A 139 0.98 -23.84 17.35
C SER A 139 0.58 -25.04 18.21
N ILE A 140 -0.34 -25.84 17.72
CA ILE A 140 -0.69 -27.14 18.32
C ILE A 140 0.35 -28.14 17.82
N GLU A 141 1.01 -28.85 18.74
CA GLU A 141 1.91 -29.95 18.42
C GLU A 141 1.17 -31.14 17.76
#